data_27df16ccf8efc5a8e2d1f3012902a206
#
_entry.id   27df16ccf8efc5a8e2d1f3012902a206
#
_cell.length_a   1.000
_cell.length_b   1.000
_cell.length_c   1.000
_cell.angle_alpha   90.00
_cell.angle_beta   90.00
_cell.angle_gamma   90.00
#
_symmetry.space_group_name_H-M   'P 1'
#
loop_
_entity.id
_entity.type
_entity.pdbx_description
1 polymer ?
#
loop_
_entity_poly.entity_id
_entity_poly.type
_entity_poly.pdbx_seq_one_letter_code
_entity_poly.pdbx_strand_id
1 'polypeptide(L)'
;MPDVFRIFRSLMLVFFGLLFIGDSVAQAEEKVWRVLYVEGGPFSNYQQTLAQTARGLEKLGLINNGQVIVPEDTESTSSMWQWLADHAGGRIQFLRDGHYSADWDAIARKSIQEAIVDRVRHRKDVDMIIAMGTWSGLDMASEDLGVPVFSMSVTDAVSAGIVRSAEDSGKDNVHAQLEPGRFRRQISMFHEIFHFRKLGVPFEDTPEGRNTAAMDEIEKTAADLGIELVLRSAPLDLPDANQAFRNLKNCVEELSKEADAIYLTYTSTPMEKIPELMTPIIEAGIPSFAQAGPQLVEYGVLMSLAQASFVDIGQFEADAIAAVIHGKKPRDVNQIFEPELGLAINLKTAMRIGWNPPLEILAAVDEIYQQIPAVQQ
;
A
#
# COMPACT_ATOMS: atom_id res chain seq x y z
N MET A 1 73.23 36.71 36.20
CA MET A 1 72.35 36.42 35.05
C MET A 1 72.40 34.93 34.64
N PRO A 2 71.98 34.01 35.49
CA PRO A 2 71.79 32.63 35.04
C PRO A 2 70.37 32.09 35.26
N ASP A 3 69.37 32.85 35.74
CA ASP A 3 68.09 32.29 36.15
C ASP A 3 66.90 32.46 35.12
N VAL A 4 67.11 33.22 34.07
CA VAL A 4 66.02 33.46 33.05
C VAL A 4 65.86 32.30 32.07
N PHE A 5 66.92 31.50 31.86
CA PHE A 5 66.87 30.38 30.91
C PHE A 5 66.23 29.10 31.43
N ARG A 6 66.02 28.96 32.74
CA ARG A 6 65.43 27.79 33.35
C ARG A 6 63.84 27.83 33.33
N ILE A 7 63.32 29.03 33.39
CA ILE A 7 61.86 29.24 33.41
C ILE A 7 61.25 29.02 32.00
N PHE A 8 62.00 29.37 30.94
CA PHE A 8 61.51 29.16 29.56
C PHE A 8 61.45 27.67 29.10
N ARG A 9 62.31 26.82 29.70
CA ARG A 9 62.31 25.38 29.38
C ARG A 9 61.18 24.60 30.04
N SER A 10 60.72 25.06 31.19
CA SER A 10 59.58 24.43 31.89
C SER A 10 58.18 24.84 31.30
N LEU A 11 58.09 26.06 30.75
CA LEU A 11 56.86 26.51 30.10
C LEU A 11 56.62 25.88 28.71
N MET A 12 57.68 25.52 28.01
CA MET A 12 57.57 24.89 26.66
C MET A 12 57.25 23.41 26.71
N LEU A 13 57.47 22.73 27.83
CA LEU A 13 57.07 21.32 28.02
C LEU A 13 55.62 21.13 28.50
N VAL A 14 55.04 22.17 29.10
CA VAL A 14 53.59 22.13 29.47
C VAL A 14 52.66 22.48 28.28
N PHE A 15 53.17 23.26 27.30
CA PHE A 15 52.38 23.61 26.11
C PHE A 15 52.37 22.54 25.01
N PHE A 16 53.30 21.56 25.06
CA PHE A 16 53.33 20.44 24.11
C PHE A 16 52.59 19.21 24.60
N GLY A 17 52.14 19.19 25.86
CA GLY A 17 51.34 18.11 26.45
C GLY A 17 49.82 18.26 26.31
N LEU A 18 49.32 19.40 25.79
CA LEU A 18 47.90 19.73 25.68
C LEU A 18 47.33 19.62 24.25
N LEU A 19 48.14 19.12 23.30
CA LEU A 19 47.73 19.02 21.87
C LEU A 19 47.44 17.61 21.39
N PHE A 20 47.30 16.63 22.29
CA PHE A 20 46.85 15.26 21.97
C PHE A 20 45.75 14.75 22.93
N ILE A 21 44.79 15.61 23.29
CA ILE A 21 43.46 15.10 23.59
C ILE A 21 42.79 15.06 22.23
N GLY A 22 43.11 14.03 21.45
CA GLY A 22 42.29 13.63 20.33
C GLY A 22 40.90 13.34 20.87
N ASP A 23 39.93 14.20 20.56
CA ASP A 23 38.52 13.85 20.64
C ASP A 23 38.35 12.58 19.81
N SER A 24 38.52 11.43 20.45
CA SER A 24 37.87 10.23 20.01
C SER A 24 36.38 10.51 20.23
N VAL A 25 35.77 11.25 19.30
CA VAL A 25 34.34 11.17 19.11
C VAL A 25 34.13 9.70 18.82
N ALA A 26 33.74 8.95 19.85
CA ALA A 26 33.22 7.61 19.67
C ALA A 26 32.02 7.81 18.73
N GLN A 27 32.26 7.52 17.45
CA GLN A 27 31.20 7.49 16.46
C GLN A 27 30.27 6.42 17.00
N ALA A 28 29.15 6.84 17.63
CA ALA A 28 28.15 5.92 18.10
C ALA A 28 27.77 5.07 16.88
N GLU A 29 27.99 3.77 16.97
CA GLU A 29 27.67 2.85 15.90
C GLU A 29 26.20 3.06 15.57
N GLU A 30 25.90 3.56 14.37
CA GLU A 30 24.53 3.88 13.99
C GLU A 30 23.71 2.59 14.06
N LYS A 31 22.60 2.63 14.80
CA LYS A 31 21.70 1.47 14.95
C LYS A 31 21.27 0.95 13.59
N VAL A 32 21.49 -0.32 13.34
CA VAL A 32 20.90 -1.06 12.22
C VAL A 32 19.52 -1.54 12.64
N TRP A 33 18.50 -1.23 11.84
CA TRP A 33 17.12 -1.58 12.09
C TRP A 33 16.77 -2.90 11.38
N ARG A 34 16.43 -3.93 12.15
CA ARG A 34 16.03 -5.25 11.65
C ARG A 34 14.55 -5.24 11.33
N VAL A 35 14.23 -5.41 10.07
CA VAL A 35 12.85 -5.25 9.55
C VAL A 35 12.31 -6.59 9.08
N LEU A 36 11.06 -6.89 9.45
CA LEU A 36 10.26 -7.95 8.85
C LEU A 36 9.08 -7.39 8.07
N TYR A 37 8.54 -8.23 7.19
CA TYR A 37 7.41 -7.96 6.32
C TYR A 37 6.33 -9.01 6.51
N VAL A 38 5.09 -8.59 6.52
CA VAL A 38 3.94 -9.48 6.58
C VAL A 38 2.81 -8.99 5.68
N GLU A 39 2.19 -9.92 4.95
CA GLU A 39 1.05 -9.67 4.05
C GLU A 39 -0.04 -10.73 4.21
N GLY A 40 -1.29 -10.39 3.83
CA GLY A 40 -2.40 -11.33 3.81
C GLY A 40 -2.26 -12.38 2.71
N GLY A 41 -1.69 -12.00 1.58
CA GLY A 41 -1.43 -12.84 0.40
C GLY A 41 -0.93 -12.01 -0.77
N PRO A 42 -0.58 -12.62 -1.90
CA PRO A 42 -0.07 -11.93 -3.08
C PRO A 42 -1.05 -10.88 -3.61
N PHE A 43 -0.52 -9.70 -3.95
CA PHE A 43 -1.28 -8.62 -4.58
C PHE A 43 -0.35 -7.64 -5.30
N SER A 44 -0.67 -7.27 -6.54
CA SER A 44 0.21 -6.47 -7.40
C SER A 44 0.58 -5.11 -6.81
N ASN A 45 -0.34 -4.44 -6.10
CA ASN A 45 -0.05 -3.16 -5.46
C ASN A 45 1.01 -3.29 -4.35
N TYR A 46 1.08 -4.44 -3.67
CA TYR A 46 2.08 -4.67 -2.61
C TYR A 46 3.49 -4.68 -3.18
N GLN A 47 3.66 -5.29 -4.36
CA GLN A 47 4.95 -5.29 -5.06
C GLN A 47 5.38 -3.87 -5.42
N GLN A 48 4.46 -3.07 -6.00
CA GLN A 48 4.76 -1.70 -6.39
C GLN A 48 5.09 -0.83 -5.16
N THR A 49 4.29 -0.93 -4.11
CA THR A 49 4.53 -0.20 -2.86
C THR A 49 5.89 -0.57 -2.26
N LEU A 50 6.20 -1.87 -2.15
CA LEU A 50 7.48 -2.34 -1.61
C LEU A 50 8.66 -1.85 -2.44
N ALA A 51 8.59 -1.96 -3.78
CA ALA A 51 9.65 -1.52 -4.69
C ALA A 51 9.92 -0.02 -4.58
N GLN A 52 8.87 0.79 -4.58
CA GLN A 52 9.03 2.24 -4.53
C GLN A 52 9.43 2.73 -3.12
N THR A 53 8.96 2.08 -2.06
CA THR A 53 9.46 2.33 -0.70
C THR A 53 10.96 2.05 -0.60
N ALA A 54 11.44 0.93 -1.15
CA ALA A 54 12.86 0.63 -1.18
C ALA A 54 13.68 1.70 -1.93
N ARG A 55 13.20 2.17 -3.09
CA ARG A 55 13.84 3.27 -3.83
C ARG A 55 13.82 4.59 -3.05
N GLY A 56 12.72 4.88 -2.36
CA GLY A 56 12.65 6.04 -1.47
C GLY A 56 13.68 5.97 -0.33
N LEU A 57 13.83 4.81 0.30
CA LEU A 57 14.83 4.58 1.35
C LEU A 57 16.27 4.70 0.82
N GLU A 58 16.55 4.24 -0.41
CA GLU A 58 17.85 4.45 -1.07
C GLU A 58 18.10 5.95 -1.29
N LYS A 59 17.13 6.67 -1.83
CA LYS A 59 17.22 8.13 -2.06
C LYS A 59 17.49 8.91 -0.75
N LEU A 60 16.97 8.43 0.37
CA LEU A 60 17.21 8.99 1.71
C LEU A 60 18.52 8.52 2.34
N GLY A 61 19.29 7.64 1.68
CA GLY A 61 20.56 7.11 2.19
C GLY A 61 20.41 6.14 3.36
N LEU A 62 19.22 5.59 3.59
CA LEU A 62 18.97 4.61 4.66
C LEU A 62 19.33 3.19 4.24
N ILE A 63 19.31 2.91 2.95
CA ILE A 63 19.85 1.69 2.34
C ILE A 63 20.77 2.06 1.18
N ASN A 64 21.67 1.15 0.81
CA ASN A 64 22.67 1.39 -0.23
C ASN A 64 22.12 1.07 -1.63
N ASN A 65 21.12 0.19 -1.72
CA ASN A 65 20.52 -0.25 -2.98
C ASN A 65 19.05 -0.62 -2.79
N GLY A 66 18.15 0.14 -3.39
CA GLY A 66 16.70 -0.07 -3.41
C GLY A 66 16.15 -0.47 -4.78
N GLN A 67 17.01 -0.83 -5.76
CA GLN A 67 16.63 -1.08 -7.16
C GLN A 67 16.07 -2.50 -7.36
N VAL A 68 15.17 -2.91 -6.47
CA VAL A 68 14.49 -4.20 -6.58
C VAL A 68 13.58 -4.23 -7.82
N ILE A 69 13.64 -5.35 -8.56
CA ILE A 69 12.82 -5.56 -9.76
C ILE A 69 11.48 -6.16 -9.33
N VAL A 70 10.39 -5.60 -9.84
CA VAL A 70 9.05 -6.18 -9.70
C VAL A 70 8.89 -7.33 -10.69
N PRO A 71 8.59 -8.56 -10.24
CA PRO A 71 8.34 -9.68 -11.12
C PRO A 71 7.09 -9.45 -12.00
N GLU A 72 7.14 -9.89 -13.26
CA GLU A 72 5.99 -9.78 -14.18
C GLU A 72 5.10 -11.03 -14.15
N ASP A 73 5.64 -12.17 -13.70
CA ASP A 73 5.02 -13.49 -13.76
C ASP A 73 4.34 -13.93 -12.46
N THR A 74 4.41 -13.13 -11.42
CA THR A 74 3.81 -13.42 -10.11
C THR A 74 3.47 -12.14 -9.37
N GLU A 75 2.46 -12.17 -8.51
CA GLU A 75 2.13 -11.08 -7.58
C GLU A 75 2.79 -11.24 -6.21
N SER A 76 3.60 -12.29 -6.01
CA SER A 76 4.31 -12.54 -4.76
C SER A 76 5.44 -11.53 -4.53
N THR A 77 5.54 -11.01 -3.31
CA THR A 77 6.62 -10.13 -2.87
C THR A 77 7.85 -10.88 -2.37
N SER A 78 7.78 -12.22 -2.26
CA SER A 78 8.80 -13.05 -1.61
C SER A 78 10.19 -12.91 -2.26
N SER A 79 10.28 -13.00 -3.60
CA SER A 79 11.56 -12.85 -4.33
C SER A 79 12.15 -11.45 -4.17
N MET A 80 11.30 -10.42 -4.14
CA MET A 80 11.69 -9.04 -3.93
C MET A 80 12.27 -8.83 -2.53
N TRP A 81 11.63 -9.42 -1.51
CA TRP A 81 12.13 -9.38 -0.13
C TRP A 81 13.48 -10.08 0.02
N GLN A 82 13.65 -11.27 -0.58
CA GLN A 82 14.93 -11.97 -0.58
C GLN A 82 16.04 -11.14 -1.23
N TRP A 83 15.71 -10.50 -2.35
CA TRP A 83 16.64 -9.61 -3.04
C TRP A 83 17.06 -8.42 -2.15
N LEU A 84 16.11 -7.77 -1.47
CA LEU A 84 16.40 -6.68 -0.52
C LEU A 84 17.26 -7.17 0.65
N ALA A 85 16.98 -8.35 1.20
CA ALA A 85 17.78 -8.94 2.27
C ALA A 85 19.24 -9.16 1.87
N ASP A 86 19.49 -9.48 0.60
CA ASP A 86 20.83 -9.77 0.08
C ASP A 86 21.58 -8.52 -0.40
N HIS A 87 20.89 -7.48 -0.88
CA HIS A 87 21.52 -6.40 -1.65
C HIS A 87 21.29 -5.00 -1.10
N ALA A 88 20.28 -4.79 -0.23
CA ALA A 88 19.94 -3.44 0.23
C ALA A 88 21.05 -2.77 1.05
N GLY A 89 21.58 -3.46 2.06
CA GLY A 89 22.62 -2.91 2.96
C GLY A 89 22.19 -1.61 3.67
N GLY A 90 23.14 -0.95 4.32
CA GLY A 90 22.89 0.34 4.98
C GLY A 90 22.34 0.19 6.41
N ARG A 91 21.50 1.15 6.85
CA ARG A 91 20.95 1.23 8.21
C ARG A 91 19.72 0.34 8.43
N ILE A 92 19.16 -0.25 7.36
CA ILE A 92 18.00 -1.14 7.40
C ILE A 92 18.47 -2.53 6.97
N GLN A 93 18.26 -3.51 7.83
CA GLN A 93 18.50 -4.91 7.54
C GLN A 93 17.16 -5.60 7.30
N PHE A 94 16.85 -5.90 6.05
CA PHE A 94 15.74 -6.77 5.69
C PHE A 94 16.07 -8.18 6.12
N LEU A 95 15.30 -8.74 7.08
CA LEU A 95 15.57 -10.06 7.61
C LEU A 95 15.24 -11.12 6.55
N ARG A 96 16.21 -11.96 6.17
CA ARG A 96 16.02 -12.98 5.13
C ARG A 96 14.89 -13.96 5.48
N ASP A 97 14.74 -14.32 6.75
CA ASP A 97 13.66 -15.13 7.31
C ASP A 97 12.47 -14.29 7.81
N GLY A 98 12.39 -13.02 7.40
CA GLY A 98 11.43 -12.03 7.86
C GLY A 98 10.29 -11.75 6.88
N HIS A 99 10.09 -12.56 5.85
CA HIS A 99 8.95 -12.46 4.95
C HIS A 99 7.87 -13.47 5.33
N TYR A 100 6.65 -12.99 5.55
CA TYR A 100 5.48 -13.78 5.90
C TYR A 100 4.32 -13.46 4.97
N SER A 101 3.75 -14.47 4.33
CA SER A 101 2.51 -14.38 3.55
C SER A 101 1.53 -15.43 4.06
N ALA A 102 0.29 -15.04 4.28
CA ALA A 102 -0.76 -15.99 4.65
C ALA A 102 -1.40 -16.65 3.41
N ASP A 103 -1.05 -16.21 2.20
CA ASP A 103 -1.59 -16.72 0.93
C ASP A 103 -3.14 -16.75 0.92
N TRP A 104 -3.76 -15.76 1.57
CA TRP A 104 -5.20 -15.62 1.79
C TRP A 104 -5.84 -16.77 2.58
N ASP A 105 -5.03 -17.50 3.37
CA ASP A 105 -5.49 -18.57 4.28
C ASP A 105 -5.62 -18.04 5.71
N ALA A 106 -6.87 -18.01 6.22
CA ALA A 106 -7.17 -17.50 7.56
C ALA A 106 -6.53 -18.33 8.70
N ILE A 107 -6.24 -19.61 8.47
CA ILE A 107 -5.57 -20.47 9.46
C ILE A 107 -4.07 -20.14 9.49
N ALA A 108 -3.45 -20.02 8.31
CA ALA A 108 -2.06 -19.58 8.18
C ALA A 108 -1.85 -18.20 8.78
N ARG A 109 -2.76 -17.24 8.52
CA ARG A 109 -2.77 -15.89 9.08
C ARG A 109 -2.58 -15.89 10.59
N LYS A 110 -3.38 -16.67 11.32
CA LYS A 110 -3.29 -16.74 12.78
C LYS A 110 -1.94 -17.29 13.26
N SER A 111 -1.45 -18.33 12.63
CA SER A 111 -0.15 -18.93 12.96
C SER A 111 1.00 -17.95 12.71
N ILE A 112 0.92 -17.14 11.64
CA ILE A 112 1.88 -16.10 11.30
C ILE A 112 1.86 -15.00 12.35
N GLN A 113 0.67 -14.51 12.75
CA GLN A 113 0.55 -13.51 13.80
C GLN A 113 1.23 -13.98 15.09
N GLU A 114 0.94 -15.21 15.55
CA GLU A 114 1.55 -15.80 16.75
C GLU A 114 3.09 -15.90 16.62
N ALA A 115 3.60 -16.30 15.47
CA ALA A 115 5.03 -16.40 15.20
C ALA A 115 5.74 -15.04 15.23
N ILE A 116 5.13 -13.99 14.65
CA ILE A 116 5.69 -12.63 14.66
C ILE A 116 5.68 -12.06 16.08
N VAL A 117 4.59 -12.23 16.83
CA VAL A 117 4.50 -11.83 18.23
C VAL A 117 5.60 -12.48 19.07
N ASP A 118 5.86 -13.78 18.87
CA ASP A 118 6.95 -14.51 19.56
C ASP A 118 8.32 -13.92 19.19
N ARG A 119 8.59 -13.63 17.92
CA ARG A 119 9.84 -12.99 17.47
C ARG A 119 10.09 -11.66 18.15
N VAL A 120 9.06 -10.80 18.20
CA VAL A 120 9.20 -9.48 18.78
C VAL A 120 9.35 -9.52 20.30
N ARG A 121 8.48 -10.30 20.99
CA ARG A 121 8.44 -10.31 22.47
C ARG A 121 9.52 -11.15 23.11
N HIS A 122 9.83 -12.33 22.56
CA HIS A 122 10.75 -13.30 23.17
C HIS A 122 12.12 -13.29 22.51
N ARG A 123 12.19 -13.46 21.18
CA ARG A 123 13.47 -13.47 20.46
C ARG A 123 14.11 -12.08 20.37
N LYS A 124 13.32 -11.03 20.34
CA LYS A 124 13.77 -9.62 20.25
C LYS A 124 14.74 -9.40 19.10
N ASP A 125 14.49 -10.06 17.97
CA ASP A 125 15.31 -10.01 16.76
C ASP A 125 14.71 -9.13 15.67
N VAL A 126 13.63 -8.39 15.97
CA VAL A 126 12.92 -7.47 15.08
C VAL A 126 12.85 -6.09 15.72
N ASP A 127 13.15 -5.06 14.96
CA ASP A 127 13.10 -3.66 15.40
C ASP A 127 11.99 -2.86 14.73
N MET A 128 11.40 -3.36 13.63
CA MET A 128 10.36 -2.70 12.84
C MET A 128 9.58 -3.73 12.02
N ILE A 129 8.30 -3.47 11.79
CA ILE A 129 7.40 -4.31 10.99
C ILE A 129 6.79 -3.49 9.86
N ILE A 130 6.88 -4.00 8.63
CA ILE A 130 6.08 -3.57 7.49
C ILE A 130 4.90 -4.52 7.37
N ALA A 131 3.69 -4.01 7.64
CA ALA A 131 2.44 -4.75 7.55
C ALA A 131 1.68 -4.31 6.29
N MET A 132 1.68 -5.15 5.27
CA MET A 132 1.14 -4.83 3.96
C MET A 132 -0.30 -5.31 3.83
N GLY A 133 -1.21 -4.38 3.59
CA GLY A 133 -2.65 -4.63 3.44
C GLY A 133 -3.44 -4.71 4.74
N THR A 134 -4.78 -4.82 4.61
CA THR A 134 -5.72 -4.73 5.72
C THR A 134 -5.54 -5.86 6.74
N TRP A 135 -5.38 -7.11 6.29
CA TRP A 135 -5.22 -8.25 7.20
C TRP A 135 -4.01 -8.08 8.12
N SER A 136 -2.87 -7.80 7.52
CA SER A 136 -1.60 -7.64 8.26
C SER A 136 -1.60 -6.40 9.13
N GLY A 137 -2.18 -5.30 8.64
CA GLY A 137 -2.35 -4.07 9.41
C GLY A 137 -3.19 -4.30 10.66
N LEU A 138 -4.32 -4.99 10.54
CA LEU A 138 -5.18 -5.37 11.68
C LEU A 138 -4.43 -6.23 12.69
N ASP A 139 -3.76 -7.29 12.24
CA ASP A 139 -3.08 -8.24 13.11
C ASP A 139 -1.95 -7.58 13.89
N MET A 140 -1.12 -6.80 13.21
CA MET A 140 0.04 -6.16 13.85
C MET A 140 -0.34 -4.95 14.69
N ALA A 141 -1.38 -4.22 14.33
CA ALA A 141 -1.88 -3.10 15.12
C ALA A 141 -2.72 -3.53 16.32
N SER A 142 -3.30 -4.75 16.33
CA SER A 142 -4.05 -5.28 17.47
C SER A 142 -3.15 -5.62 18.67
N GLU A 143 -1.85 -5.86 18.42
CA GLU A 143 -0.86 -6.26 19.40
C GLU A 143 -0.04 -5.05 19.88
N ASP A 144 0.16 -4.93 21.19
CA ASP A 144 1.16 -4.01 21.72
C ASP A 144 2.55 -4.66 21.62
N LEU A 145 3.18 -4.46 20.48
CA LEU A 145 4.46 -5.07 20.16
C LEU A 145 5.66 -4.27 20.65
N GLY A 146 5.48 -2.98 20.97
CA GLY A 146 6.57 -2.10 21.40
C GLY A 146 7.62 -1.79 20.34
N VAL A 147 7.44 -2.26 19.10
CA VAL A 147 8.25 -1.92 17.92
C VAL A 147 7.39 -1.16 16.90
N PRO A 148 7.97 -0.25 16.09
CA PRO A 148 7.26 0.42 15.01
C PRO A 148 6.57 -0.54 14.05
N VAL A 149 5.31 -0.27 13.74
CA VAL A 149 4.49 -0.96 12.73
C VAL A 149 4.06 0.06 11.70
N PHE A 150 4.40 -0.18 10.44
CA PHE A 150 3.96 0.60 9.29
C PHE A 150 2.91 -0.20 8.52
N SER A 151 1.65 0.23 8.61
CA SER A 151 0.53 -0.36 7.87
C SER A 151 0.39 0.33 6.52
N MET A 152 0.91 -0.33 5.49
CA MET A 152 0.99 0.19 4.11
C MET A 152 -0.08 -0.45 3.24
N SER A 153 -0.51 0.24 2.19
CA SER A 153 -1.49 -0.27 1.21
C SER A 153 -2.78 -0.79 1.84
N VAL A 154 -3.24 -0.14 2.91
CA VAL A 154 -4.52 -0.45 3.57
C VAL A 154 -5.61 0.38 2.94
N THR A 155 -6.76 -0.23 2.66
CA THR A 155 -7.88 0.45 1.99
C THR A 155 -8.49 1.53 2.88
N ASP A 156 -8.89 1.17 4.11
CA ASP A 156 -9.45 2.08 5.11
C ASP A 156 -8.96 1.67 6.50
N ALA A 157 -7.84 2.25 6.92
CA ALA A 157 -7.22 1.92 8.19
C ALA A 157 -8.00 2.45 9.40
N VAL A 158 -8.88 3.45 9.22
CA VAL A 158 -9.74 3.98 10.29
C VAL A 158 -10.92 3.05 10.53
N SER A 159 -11.68 2.72 9.49
CA SER A 159 -12.82 1.80 9.60
C SER A 159 -12.38 0.39 10.00
N ALA A 160 -11.19 -0.05 9.57
CA ALA A 160 -10.59 -1.30 10.02
C ALA A 160 -10.16 -1.29 11.50
N GLY A 161 -10.08 -0.13 12.16
CA GLY A 161 -9.60 -0.01 13.54
C GLY A 161 -8.09 -0.20 13.73
N ILE A 162 -7.32 -0.10 12.64
CA ILE A 162 -5.86 -0.11 12.66
C ILE A 162 -5.36 1.15 13.35
N VAL A 163 -5.92 2.30 12.97
CA VAL A 163 -5.68 3.62 13.55
C VAL A 163 -7.00 4.27 13.99
N ARG A 164 -6.91 5.27 14.89
CA ARG A 164 -8.09 5.94 15.45
C ARG A 164 -8.69 6.97 14.50
N SER A 165 -7.86 7.75 13.84
CA SER A 165 -8.24 8.79 12.88
C SER A 165 -7.09 9.11 11.93
N ALA A 166 -7.35 9.95 10.93
CA ALA A 166 -6.34 10.40 9.99
C ALA A 166 -5.24 11.25 10.65
N GLU A 167 -5.58 12.00 11.70
CA GLU A 167 -4.67 12.91 12.40
C GLU A 167 -3.91 12.22 13.54
N ASP A 168 -4.43 11.09 14.04
CA ASP A 168 -3.88 10.41 15.22
C ASP A 168 -4.11 8.90 15.16
N SER A 169 -3.07 8.11 15.04
CA SER A 169 -3.17 6.65 15.04
C SER A 169 -3.77 6.08 16.35
N GLY A 170 -3.67 6.83 17.44
CA GLY A 170 -4.13 6.37 18.75
C GLY A 170 -3.18 5.36 19.41
N LYS A 171 -2.10 4.93 18.75
CA LYS A 171 -1.13 3.95 19.21
C LYS A 171 0.28 4.47 18.95
N ASP A 172 1.12 4.53 19.99
CA ASP A 172 2.45 5.14 19.91
C ASP A 172 3.37 4.46 18.89
N ASN A 173 3.15 3.18 18.63
CA ASN A 173 3.99 2.36 17.75
C ASN A 173 3.41 2.09 16.36
N VAL A 174 2.24 2.65 16.01
CA VAL A 174 1.56 2.38 14.73
C VAL A 174 1.51 3.64 13.87
N HIS A 175 1.90 3.51 12.62
CA HIS A 175 1.67 4.45 11.53
C HIS A 175 0.89 3.76 10.41
N ALA A 176 -0.02 4.47 9.75
CA ALA A 176 -0.68 4.01 8.54
C ALA A 176 -0.76 5.12 7.51
N GLN A 177 -0.60 4.79 6.24
CA GLN A 177 -0.90 5.70 5.14
C GLN A 177 -2.42 5.79 4.97
N LEU A 178 -2.94 7.00 4.92
CA LEU A 178 -4.36 7.28 4.78
C LEU A 178 -4.60 8.29 3.64
N GLU A 179 -5.65 8.05 2.88
CA GLU A 179 -6.13 8.96 1.84
C GLU A 179 -7.61 9.28 2.09
N PRO A 180 -7.92 10.20 3.03
CA PRO A 180 -9.29 10.48 3.44
C PRO A 180 -10.17 10.92 2.28
N GLY A 181 -11.39 10.37 2.22
CA GLY A 181 -12.38 10.70 1.19
C GLY A 181 -12.05 10.20 -0.22
N ARG A 182 -11.09 9.30 -0.39
CA ARG A 182 -10.70 8.72 -1.69
C ARG A 182 -11.88 8.10 -2.41
N PHE A 183 -12.61 7.21 -1.75
CA PHE A 183 -13.70 6.47 -2.37
C PHE A 183 -14.91 7.36 -2.62
N ARG A 184 -15.16 8.32 -1.74
CA ARG A 184 -16.17 9.37 -1.97
C ARG A 184 -15.87 10.14 -3.26
N ARG A 185 -14.62 10.58 -3.46
CA ARG A 185 -14.22 11.29 -4.69
C ARG A 185 -14.44 10.42 -5.93
N GLN A 186 -14.06 9.13 -5.87
CA GLN A 186 -14.23 8.19 -6.97
C GLN A 186 -15.70 8.04 -7.36
N ILE A 187 -16.58 7.74 -6.39
CA ILE A 187 -18.01 7.51 -6.64
C ILE A 187 -18.69 8.81 -7.09
N SER A 188 -18.37 9.94 -6.45
CA SER A 188 -18.97 11.23 -6.80
C SER A 188 -18.63 11.62 -8.23
N MET A 189 -17.37 11.51 -8.65
CA MET A 189 -16.94 11.79 -10.02
C MET A 189 -17.58 10.82 -11.03
N PHE A 190 -17.62 9.52 -10.71
CA PHE A 190 -18.24 8.51 -11.55
C PHE A 190 -19.72 8.81 -11.75
N HIS A 191 -20.43 9.17 -10.67
CA HIS A 191 -21.83 9.56 -10.73
C HIS A 191 -22.05 10.88 -11.50
N GLU A 192 -21.18 11.86 -11.34
CA GLU A 192 -21.26 13.14 -12.07
C GLU A 192 -21.14 12.93 -13.59
N ILE A 193 -20.33 11.98 -14.04
CA ILE A 193 -20.14 11.67 -15.46
C ILE A 193 -21.31 10.88 -16.04
N PHE A 194 -21.85 9.90 -15.32
CA PHE A 194 -22.81 8.94 -15.88
C PHE A 194 -24.23 9.07 -15.35
N HIS A 195 -24.48 9.79 -14.26
CA HIS A 195 -25.79 10.03 -13.67
C HIS A 195 -26.61 8.74 -13.42
N PHE A 196 -25.91 7.63 -13.09
CA PHE A 196 -26.56 6.36 -12.80
C PHE A 196 -27.42 6.44 -11.52
N ARG A 197 -28.48 5.64 -11.45
CA ARG A 197 -29.36 5.55 -10.27
C ARG A 197 -29.02 4.33 -9.42
N LYS A 198 -28.52 3.27 -10.07
CA LYS A 198 -28.18 1.99 -9.42
C LYS A 198 -26.70 1.69 -9.63
N LEU A 199 -25.97 1.58 -8.52
CA LEU A 199 -24.57 1.21 -8.53
C LEU A 199 -24.39 -0.22 -8.06
N GLY A 200 -23.90 -1.08 -8.94
CA GLY A 200 -23.54 -2.46 -8.64
C GLY A 200 -22.18 -2.54 -7.96
N VAL A 201 -22.12 -3.23 -6.82
CA VAL A 201 -20.87 -3.40 -6.05
C VAL A 201 -20.70 -4.87 -5.67
N PRO A 202 -19.71 -5.59 -6.22
CA PRO A 202 -19.30 -6.89 -5.75
C PRO A 202 -18.38 -6.74 -4.55
N PHE A 203 -18.55 -7.54 -3.49
CA PHE A 203 -17.70 -7.50 -2.31
C PHE A 203 -17.75 -8.82 -1.53
N GLU A 204 -16.91 -8.97 -0.51
CA GLU A 204 -17.00 -10.05 0.47
C GLU A 204 -17.67 -9.53 1.75
N ASP A 205 -18.77 -10.18 2.17
CA ASP A 205 -19.55 -9.77 3.34
C ASP A 205 -18.99 -10.39 4.63
N THR A 206 -17.72 -10.07 4.89
CA THR A 206 -17.04 -10.30 6.17
C THR A 206 -16.55 -8.94 6.71
N PRO A 207 -16.25 -8.79 7.99
CA PRO A 207 -15.69 -7.54 8.51
C PRO A 207 -14.46 -7.09 7.71
N GLU A 208 -13.55 -8.01 7.42
CA GLU A 208 -12.32 -7.75 6.64
C GLU A 208 -12.63 -7.40 5.18
N GLY A 209 -13.51 -8.16 4.52
CA GLY A 209 -13.91 -7.92 3.14
C GLY A 209 -14.63 -6.58 2.96
N ARG A 210 -15.51 -6.21 3.89
CA ARG A 210 -16.15 -4.88 3.91
C ARG A 210 -15.14 -3.76 4.06
N ASN A 211 -14.13 -3.93 4.93
CA ASN A 211 -13.05 -2.96 5.08
C ASN A 211 -12.18 -2.87 3.81
N THR A 212 -11.84 -4.01 3.20
CA THR A 212 -11.08 -4.06 1.94
C THR A 212 -11.83 -3.36 0.81
N ALA A 213 -13.16 -3.51 0.74
CA ALA A 213 -14.00 -2.83 -0.24
C ALA A 213 -14.33 -1.36 0.15
N ALA A 214 -13.99 -0.89 1.35
CA ALA A 214 -14.40 0.40 1.90
C ALA A 214 -15.93 0.60 1.91
N MET A 215 -16.68 -0.45 2.27
CA MET A 215 -18.15 -0.46 2.16
C MET A 215 -18.83 0.66 2.96
N ASP A 216 -18.31 1.02 4.14
CA ASP A 216 -18.89 2.10 4.96
C ASP A 216 -18.86 3.45 4.21
N GLU A 217 -17.75 3.75 3.51
CA GLU A 217 -17.64 4.99 2.72
C GLU A 217 -18.49 4.92 1.44
N ILE A 218 -18.59 3.75 0.79
CA ILE A 218 -19.46 3.51 -0.37
C ILE A 218 -20.92 3.73 0.02
N GLU A 219 -21.38 3.08 1.09
CA GLU A 219 -22.79 3.16 1.56
C GLU A 219 -23.16 4.59 1.96
N LYS A 220 -22.26 5.27 2.69
CA LYS A 220 -22.45 6.68 3.06
C LYS A 220 -22.52 7.58 1.83
N THR A 221 -21.60 7.41 0.89
CA THR A 221 -21.54 8.24 -0.32
C THR A 221 -22.77 8.01 -1.20
N ALA A 222 -23.20 6.77 -1.36
CA ALA A 222 -24.41 6.43 -2.11
C ALA A 222 -25.67 7.06 -1.48
N ALA A 223 -25.78 7.01 -0.15
CA ALA A 223 -26.89 7.66 0.57
C ALA A 223 -26.87 9.19 0.39
N ASP A 224 -25.71 9.82 0.49
CA ASP A 224 -25.54 11.28 0.32
C ASP A 224 -25.92 11.73 -1.11
N LEU A 225 -25.67 10.90 -2.12
CA LEU A 225 -25.94 11.18 -3.54
C LEU A 225 -27.30 10.66 -4.03
N GLY A 226 -28.05 9.94 -3.20
CA GLY A 226 -29.34 9.32 -3.58
C GLY A 226 -29.21 8.17 -4.56
N ILE A 227 -28.09 7.43 -4.52
CA ILE A 227 -27.80 6.26 -5.35
C ILE A 227 -28.31 5.01 -4.66
N GLU A 228 -29.06 4.16 -5.37
CA GLU A 228 -29.42 2.81 -4.94
C GLU A 228 -28.22 1.87 -5.12
N LEU A 229 -27.80 1.20 -4.05
CA LEU A 229 -26.77 0.16 -4.14
C LEU A 229 -27.37 -1.19 -4.47
N VAL A 230 -26.86 -1.83 -5.51
CA VAL A 230 -27.13 -3.23 -5.85
C VAL A 230 -25.92 -4.06 -5.41
N LEU A 231 -26.05 -4.78 -4.32
CA LEU A 231 -24.94 -5.50 -3.68
C LEU A 231 -24.96 -6.98 -4.02
N ARG A 232 -23.79 -7.54 -4.33
CA ARG A 232 -23.59 -9.00 -4.45
C ARG A 232 -22.36 -9.38 -3.65
N SER A 233 -22.53 -10.35 -2.76
CA SER A 233 -21.45 -10.83 -1.93
C SER A 233 -21.08 -12.27 -2.21
N ALA A 234 -19.76 -12.54 -2.18
CA ALA A 234 -19.20 -13.88 -2.27
C ALA A 234 -17.82 -13.91 -1.62
N PRO A 235 -17.31 -15.10 -1.22
CA PRO A 235 -15.92 -15.24 -0.81
C PRO A 235 -14.97 -14.88 -1.97
N LEU A 236 -14.13 -13.86 -1.79
CA LEU A 236 -13.21 -13.34 -2.80
C LEU A 236 -11.74 -13.51 -2.41
N ASP A 237 -11.43 -13.49 -1.12
CA ASP A 237 -10.09 -13.70 -0.58
C ASP A 237 -9.92 -15.19 -0.22
N LEU A 238 -9.55 -15.99 -1.21
CA LEU A 238 -9.42 -17.44 -1.10
C LEU A 238 -8.07 -17.92 -1.59
N PRO A 239 -7.50 -18.98 -1.00
CA PRO A 239 -6.26 -19.62 -1.50
C PRO A 239 -6.41 -20.18 -2.93
N ASP A 240 -7.61 -20.63 -3.32
CA ASP A 240 -7.93 -20.99 -4.72
C ASP A 240 -8.36 -19.76 -5.51
N ALA A 241 -7.40 -19.11 -6.17
CA ALA A 241 -7.63 -17.93 -7.01
C ALA A 241 -8.65 -18.18 -8.14
N ASN A 242 -8.76 -19.42 -8.66
CA ASN A 242 -9.75 -19.75 -9.67
C ASN A 242 -11.17 -19.80 -9.08
N GLN A 243 -11.31 -20.25 -7.83
CA GLN A 243 -12.62 -20.21 -7.15
C GLN A 243 -13.00 -18.77 -6.82
N ALA A 244 -12.07 -17.95 -6.30
CA ALA A 244 -12.29 -16.53 -6.05
C ALA A 244 -12.75 -15.80 -7.33
N PHE A 245 -12.05 -16.04 -8.44
CA PHE A 245 -12.43 -15.47 -9.74
C PHE A 245 -13.84 -15.91 -10.21
N ARG A 246 -14.19 -17.20 -10.12
CA ARG A 246 -15.54 -17.66 -10.46
C ARG A 246 -16.60 -16.99 -9.62
N ASN A 247 -16.35 -16.83 -8.32
CA ASN A 247 -17.26 -16.16 -7.40
C ASN A 247 -17.47 -14.70 -7.81
N LEU A 248 -16.39 -13.95 -8.05
CA LEU A 248 -16.45 -12.56 -8.49
C LEU A 248 -17.19 -12.44 -9.84
N LYS A 249 -16.88 -13.30 -10.80
CA LYS A 249 -17.52 -13.31 -12.11
C LYS A 249 -19.03 -13.50 -12.02
N ASN A 250 -19.48 -14.45 -11.19
CA ASN A 250 -20.92 -14.66 -10.95
C ASN A 250 -21.58 -13.39 -10.37
N CYS A 251 -20.95 -12.73 -9.39
CA CYS A 251 -21.45 -11.47 -8.86
C CYS A 251 -21.57 -10.39 -9.95
N VAL A 252 -20.55 -10.25 -10.79
CA VAL A 252 -20.54 -9.27 -11.88
C VAL A 252 -21.60 -9.59 -12.94
N GLU A 253 -21.77 -10.85 -13.31
CA GLU A 253 -22.82 -11.29 -14.26
C GLU A 253 -24.25 -10.99 -13.76
N GLU A 254 -24.50 -11.12 -12.45
CA GLU A 254 -25.79 -10.74 -11.85
C GLU A 254 -25.96 -9.23 -11.79
N LEU A 255 -24.94 -8.51 -11.31
CA LEU A 255 -24.96 -7.05 -11.21
C LEU A 255 -25.16 -6.38 -12.56
N SER A 256 -24.57 -6.92 -13.63
CA SER A 256 -24.71 -6.38 -14.99
C SER A 256 -26.12 -6.42 -15.55
N LYS A 257 -27.00 -7.20 -14.93
CA LYS A 257 -28.43 -7.30 -15.33
C LYS A 257 -29.36 -6.34 -14.57
N GLU A 258 -28.89 -5.81 -13.44
CA GLU A 258 -29.73 -5.08 -12.49
C GLU A 258 -29.24 -3.64 -12.23
N ALA A 259 -27.93 -3.39 -12.38
CA ALA A 259 -27.32 -2.09 -12.12
C ALA A 259 -27.16 -1.24 -13.38
N ASP A 260 -27.08 0.08 -13.22
CA ASP A 260 -26.84 1.04 -14.30
C ASP A 260 -25.32 1.30 -14.49
N ALA A 261 -24.51 0.97 -13.47
CA ALA A 261 -23.06 1.14 -13.44
C ALA A 261 -22.44 0.12 -12.46
N ILE A 262 -21.17 -0.25 -12.66
CA ILE A 262 -20.46 -1.18 -11.79
C ILE A 262 -19.24 -0.47 -11.17
N TYR A 263 -19.12 -0.54 -9.86
CA TYR A 263 -17.94 -0.14 -9.11
C TYR A 263 -17.20 -1.40 -8.64
N LEU A 264 -16.12 -1.74 -9.32
CA LEU A 264 -15.30 -2.91 -9.00
C LEU A 264 -14.41 -2.59 -7.80
N THR A 265 -14.66 -3.25 -6.69
CA THR A 265 -13.86 -3.15 -5.47
C THR A 265 -12.50 -3.83 -5.62
N TYR A 266 -11.63 -3.68 -4.62
CA TYR A 266 -10.38 -4.41 -4.59
C TYR A 266 -10.61 -5.92 -4.66
N THR A 267 -9.79 -6.59 -5.46
CA THR A 267 -9.85 -8.05 -5.64
C THR A 267 -8.46 -8.59 -5.94
N SER A 268 -8.18 -9.80 -5.48
CA SER A 268 -6.98 -10.58 -5.79
C SER A 268 -7.04 -11.27 -7.16
N THR A 269 -7.98 -10.87 -8.03
CA THR A 269 -8.09 -11.45 -9.38
C THR A 269 -6.88 -11.12 -10.23
N PRO A 270 -6.20 -12.12 -10.82
CA PRO A 270 -5.07 -11.91 -11.72
C PRO A 270 -5.46 -11.02 -12.91
N MET A 271 -4.55 -10.11 -13.29
CA MET A 271 -4.82 -9.09 -14.32
C MET A 271 -5.25 -9.68 -15.65
N GLU A 272 -4.68 -10.81 -16.06
CA GLU A 272 -5.02 -11.51 -17.30
C GLU A 272 -6.47 -12.02 -17.36
N LYS A 273 -7.15 -12.14 -16.22
CA LYS A 273 -8.58 -12.54 -16.12
C LYS A 273 -9.55 -11.35 -16.13
N ILE A 274 -9.05 -10.13 -15.95
CA ILE A 274 -9.93 -8.94 -15.97
C ILE A 274 -10.68 -8.76 -17.29
N PRO A 275 -10.11 -8.99 -18.49
CA PRO A 275 -10.87 -8.90 -19.74
C PRO A 275 -12.07 -9.87 -19.80
N GLU A 276 -11.94 -11.07 -19.21
CA GLU A 276 -13.05 -12.02 -19.10
C GLU A 276 -14.11 -11.50 -18.11
N LEU A 277 -13.70 -10.96 -16.98
CA LEU A 277 -14.58 -10.36 -15.97
C LEU A 277 -15.39 -9.19 -16.55
N MET A 278 -14.80 -8.39 -17.44
CA MET A 278 -15.41 -7.22 -18.05
C MET A 278 -16.44 -7.56 -19.13
N THR A 279 -16.44 -8.78 -19.65
CA THR A 279 -17.35 -9.19 -20.76
C THR A 279 -18.83 -8.90 -20.46
N PRO A 280 -19.44 -9.35 -19.36
CA PRO A 280 -20.84 -9.10 -19.08
C PRO A 280 -21.19 -7.62 -18.91
N ILE A 281 -20.29 -6.81 -18.34
CA ILE A 281 -20.46 -5.37 -18.15
C ILE A 281 -20.51 -4.66 -19.51
N ILE A 282 -19.56 -5.01 -20.38
CA ILE A 282 -19.45 -4.44 -21.74
C ILE A 282 -20.67 -4.86 -22.61
N GLU A 283 -21.11 -6.12 -22.52
CA GLU A 283 -22.29 -6.61 -23.23
C GLU A 283 -23.59 -5.97 -22.75
N ALA A 284 -23.67 -5.63 -21.45
CA ALA A 284 -24.78 -4.86 -20.90
C ALA A 284 -24.76 -3.38 -21.31
N GLY A 285 -23.65 -2.88 -21.87
CA GLY A 285 -23.49 -1.50 -22.28
C GLY A 285 -23.43 -0.49 -21.14
N ILE A 286 -23.02 -0.92 -19.94
CA ILE A 286 -22.97 -0.07 -18.73
C ILE A 286 -21.54 0.33 -18.37
N PRO A 287 -21.35 1.54 -17.78
CA PRO A 287 -20.04 2.00 -17.35
C PRO A 287 -19.51 1.23 -16.14
N SER A 288 -18.19 1.20 -16.02
CA SER A 288 -17.49 0.58 -14.91
C SER A 288 -16.38 1.47 -14.36
N PHE A 289 -16.13 1.35 -13.06
CA PHE A 289 -15.11 2.09 -12.36
C PHE A 289 -14.26 1.12 -11.51
N ALA A 290 -12.92 1.25 -11.58
CA ALA A 290 -12.02 0.46 -10.75
C ALA A 290 -11.64 1.21 -9.48
N GLN A 291 -11.91 0.62 -8.32
CA GLN A 291 -11.48 1.13 -7.03
C GLN A 291 -9.94 1.10 -6.89
N ALA A 292 -9.32 0.05 -7.42
CA ALA A 292 -7.90 -0.24 -7.22
C ALA A 292 -6.96 0.71 -7.97
N GLY A 293 -7.38 1.26 -9.12
CA GLY A 293 -6.54 2.15 -9.89
C GLY A 293 -6.45 1.82 -11.38
N PRO A 294 -5.51 2.47 -12.11
CA PRO A 294 -5.46 2.45 -13.56
C PRO A 294 -5.06 1.11 -14.19
N GLN A 295 -4.39 0.22 -13.45
CA GLN A 295 -4.02 -1.08 -13.99
C GLN A 295 -5.24 -1.87 -14.48
N LEU A 296 -6.37 -1.83 -13.78
CA LEU A 296 -7.61 -2.47 -14.22
C LEU A 296 -8.21 -1.80 -15.46
N VAL A 297 -7.93 -0.50 -15.67
CA VAL A 297 -8.39 0.25 -16.84
C VAL A 297 -7.64 -0.23 -18.10
N GLU A 298 -6.35 -0.53 -18.00
CA GLU A 298 -5.58 -1.15 -19.07
C GLU A 298 -6.21 -2.45 -19.55
N TYR A 299 -6.75 -3.25 -18.61
CA TYR A 299 -7.37 -4.55 -18.88
C TYR A 299 -8.87 -4.49 -19.17
N GLY A 300 -9.44 -3.31 -19.34
CA GLY A 300 -10.79 -3.16 -19.89
C GLY A 300 -11.84 -2.56 -18.97
N VAL A 301 -11.53 -2.22 -17.71
CA VAL A 301 -12.41 -1.37 -16.91
C VAL A 301 -12.50 -0.01 -17.58
N LEU A 302 -13.67 0.63 -17.59
CA LEU A 302 -13.87 1.87 -18.34
C LEU A 302 -13.01 3.00 -17.82
N MET A 303 -12.98 3.21 -16.50
CA MET A 303 -12.26 4.32 -15.89
C MET A 303 -11.85 4.02 -14.45
N SER A 304 -10.90 4.79 -13.97
CA SER A 304 -10.49 4.88 -12.57
C SER A 304 -9.91 6.27 -12.30
N LEU A 305 -9.89 6.70 -11.05
CA LEU A 305 -8.91 7.71 -10.66
C LEU A 305 -7.54 7.04 -10.71
N ALA A 306 -6.65 7.60 -11.50
CA ALA A 306 -5.25 7.23 -11.44
C ALA A 306 -4.82 7.41 -9.99
N GLN A 307 -4.30 6.35 -9.40
CA GLN A 307 -3.66 6.48 -8.09
C GLN A 307 -2.51 7.47 -8.23
N ALA A 308 -2.20 8.15 -7.15
CA ALA A 308 -0.87 8.70 -7.01
C ALA A 308 0.15 7.68 -7.50
N SER A 309 1.09 8.17 -8.25
CA SER A 309 2.23 7.38 -8.69
C SER A 309 2.73 6.54 -7.50
N PHE A 310 2.88 5.24 -7.68
CA PHE A 310 3.50 4.41 -6.64
C PHE A 310 4.86 4.97 -6.16
N VAL A 311 5.51 5.80 -6.99
CA VAL A 311 6.71 6.56 -6.61
C VAL A 311 6.41 7.52 -5.46
N ASP A 312 5.29 8.23 -5.49
CA ASP A 312 4.92 9.19 -4.45
C ASP A 312 4.46 8.46 -3.18
N ILE A 313 3.73 7.36 -3.33
CA ILE A 313 3.38 6.46 -2.22
C ILE A 313 4.65 5.92 -1.57
N GLY A 314 5.58 5.37 -2.34
CA GLY A 314 6.82 4.82 -1.84
C GLY A 314 7.71 5.87 -1.17
N GLN A 315 7.74 7.10 -1.69
CA GLN A 315 8.46 8.20 -1.05
C GLN A 315 7.81 8.59 0.28
N PHE A 316 6.48 8.68 0.34
CA PHE A 316 5.75 8.96 1.58
C PHE A 316 6.04 7.91 2.67
N GLU A 317 6.01 6.64 2.31
CA GLU A 317 6.32 5.54 3.24
C GLU A 317 7.79 5.55 3.68
N ALA A 318 8.71 5.84 2.75
CA ALA A 318 10.13 5.97 3.07
C ALA A 318 10.40 7.15 4.01
N ASP A 319 9.74 8.29 3.80
CA ASP A 319 9.84 9.46 4.68
C ASP A 319 9.29 9.17 6.08
N ALA A 320 8.20 8.41 6.18
CA ALA A 320 7.63 7.97 7.45
C ALA A 320 8.60 7.05 8.21
N ILE A 321 9.17 6.05 7.53
CA ILE A 321 10.20 5.17 8.10
C ILE A 321 11.42 5.99 8.55
N ALA A 322 11.91 6.91 7.70
CA ALA A 322 13.04 7.79 8.01
C ALA A 322 12.78 8.62 9.27
N ALA A 323 11.60 9.20 9.40
CA ALA A 323 11.22 9.99 10.58
C ALA A 323 11.32 9.17 11.87
N VAL A 324 10.90 7.91 11.82
CA VAL A 324 10.98 6.99 12.98
C VAL A 324 12.44 6.58 13.26
N ILE A 325 13.22 6.28 12.23
CA ILE A 325 14.66 6.00 12.38
C ILE A 325 15.39 7.18 13.01
N HIS A 326 14.97 8.42 12.74
CA HIS A 326 15.49 9.63 13.33
C HIS A 326 14.87 10.01 14.68
N GLY A 327 14.07 9.13 15.28
CA GLY A 327 13.62 9.22 16.66
C GLY A 327 12.20 9.75 16.88
N LYS A 328 11.41 9.98 15.83
CA LYS A 328 9.97 10.22 16.01
C LYS A 328 9.25 8.93 16.40
N LYS A 329 8.16 9.04 17.16
CA LYS A 329 7.24 7.91 17.31
C LYS A 329 6.41 7.76 16.02
N PRO A 330 6.04 6.53 15.62
CA PRO A 330 5.11 6.32 14.51
C PRO A 330 3.85 7.17 14.58
N ARG A 331 3.25 7.31 15.78
CA ARG A 331 2.08 8.15 16.04
C ARG A 331 2.26 9.63 15.70
N ASP A 332 3.49 10.15 15.83
CA ASP A 332 3.81 11.57 15.60
C ASP A 332 4.19 11.85 14.14
N VAL A 333 4.13 10.83 13.27
CA VAL A 333 4.38 10.95 11.84
C VAL A 333 3.06 11.23 11.11
N ASN A 334 3.10 12.13 10.11
CA ASN A 334 1.93 12.41 9.29
C ASN A 334 1.43 11.14 8.57
N GLN A 335 0.14 10.84 8.72
CA GLN A 335 -0.53 9.70 8.11
C GLN A 335 -1.27 10.06 6.82
N ILE A 336 -1.57 11.36 6.61
CA ILE A 336 -2.38 11.81 5.49
C ILE A 336 -1.49 11.94 4.26
N PHE A 337 -1.79 11.12 3.27
CA PHE A 337 -1.23 11.19 1.94
C PHE A 337 -2.22 11.92 1.02
N GLU A 338 -1.77 12.99 0.38
CA GLU A 338 -2.55 13.82 -0.55
C GLU A 338 -2.01 13.65 -1.97
N PRO A 339 -2.53 12.68 -2.74
CA PRO A 339 -2.08 12.48 -4.11
C PRO A 339 -2.57 13.56 -5.06
N GLU A 340 -1.79 13.84 -6.10
CA GLU A 340 -2.35 14.43 -7.33
C GLU A 340 -3.27 13.39 -7.98
N LEU A 341 -4.52 13.77 -8.21
CA LEU A 341 -5.51 12.87 -8.78
C LEU A 341 -5.49 12.99 -10.30
N GLY A 342 -5.14 11.89 -10.96
CA GLY A 342 -5.29 11.73 -12.39
C GLY A 342 -6.54 10.92 -12.75
N LEU A 343 -7.01 11.01 -13.98
CA LEU A 343 -8.07 10.19 -14.53
C LEU A 343 -7.50 9.23 -15.57
N ALA A 344 -7.80 7.94 -15.40
CA ALA A 344 -7.50 6.92 -16.40
C ALA A 344 -8.77 6.48 -17.11
N ILE A 345 -8.69 6.26 -18.43
CA ILE A 345 -9.84 5.82 -19.23
C ILE A 345 -9.43 4.80 -20.29
N ASN A 346 -10.31 3.80 -20.55
CA ASN A 346 -10.17 2.87 -21.65
C ASN A 346 -11.14 3.24 -22.78
N LEU A 347 -10.60 3.80 -23.86
CA LEU A 347 -11.37 4.22 -25.03
C LEU A 347 -11.97 3.03 -25.81
N LYS A 348 -11.34 1.84 -25.74
CA LYS A 348 -11.89 0.64 -26.36
C LYS A 348 -13.16 0.19 -25.65
N THR A 349 -13.18 0.23 -24.33
CA THR A 349 -14.38 -0.05 -23.52
C THR A 349 -15.43 0.99 -23.74
N ALA A 350 -15.07 2.28 -23.70
CA ALA A 350 -15.99 3.41 -24.00
C ALA A 350 -16.73 3.20 -25.32
N MET A 351 -15.99 2.89 -26.40
CA MET A 351 -16.57 2.61 -27.72
C MET A 351 -17.50 1.39 -27.69
N ARG A 352 -17.12 0.31 -26.98
CA ARG A 352 -17.92 -0.93 -26.93
C ARG A 352 -19.23 -0.78 -26.18
N ILE A 353 -19.28 0.05 -25.14
CA ILE A 353 -20.53 0.36 -24.40
C ILE A 353 -21.33 1.49 -25.06
N GLY A 354 -20.87 2.05 -26.19
CA GLY A 354 -21.54 3.13 -26.90
C GLY A 354 -21.39 4.51 -26.26
N TRP A 355 -20.44 4.69 -25.35
CA TRP A 355 -20.15 5.97 -24.74
C TRP A 355 -19.06 6.74 -25.50
N ASN A 356 -19.37 7.98 -25.86
CA ASN A 356 -18.43 8.87 -26.50
C ASN A 356 -17.99 9.94 -25.47
N PRO A 357 -16.77 9.86 -24.91
CA PRO A 357 -16.35 10.80 -23.88
C PRO A 357 -16.40 12.24 -24.37
N PRO A 358 -17.01 13.18 -23.62
CA PRO A 358 -16.95 14.61 -23.92
C PRO A 358 -15.51 15.14 -23.94
N LEU A 359 -15.29 16.23 -24.69
CA LEU A 359 -13.96 16.84 -24.83
C LEU A 359 -13.38 17.27 -23.48
N GLU A 360 -14.22 17.73 -22.57
CA GLU A 360 -13.86 18.16 -21.22
C GLU A 360 -13.29 16.98 -20.42
N ILE A 361 -13.89 15.80 -20.55
CA ILE A 361 -13.38 14.57 -19.90
C ILE A 361 -12.05 14.18 -20.53
N LEU A 362 -11.96 14.15 -21.88
CA LEU A 362 -10.72 13.78 -22.58
C LEU A 362 -9.56 14.73 -22.26
N ALA A 363 -9.85 16.01 -22.02
CA ALA A 363 -8.84 16.99 -21.63
C ALA A 363 -8.36 16.86 -20.17
N ALA A 364 -9.14 16.19 -19.33
CA ALA A 364 -8.82 15.92 -17.92
C ALA A 364 -8.22 14.51 -17.68
N VAL A 365 -8.06 13.72 -18.75
CA VAL A 365 -7.52 12.35 -18.64
C VAL A 365 -6.00 12.40 -18.69
N ASP A 366 -5.37 11.76 -17.71
CA ASP A 366 -3.91 11.62 -17.62
C ASP A 366 -3.43 10.33 -18.31
N GLU A 367 -4.23 9.26 -18.24
CA GLU A 367 -3.87 7.96 -18.82
C GLU A 367 -4.97 7.46 -19.78
N ILE A 368 -4.61 7.21 -21.03
CA ILE A 368 -5.53 6.74 -22.07
C ILE A 368 -5.10 5.36 -22.58
N TYR A 369 -5.97 4.38 -22.39
CA TYR A 369 -5.82 3.04 -22.93
C TYR A 369 -6.72 2.85 -24.15
N GLN A 370 -6.17 2.33 -25.25
CA GLN A 370 -6.90 2.19 -26.54
C GLN A 370 -7.21 0.74 -26.90
N GLN A 371 -6.76 -0.20 -26.08
CA GLN A 371 -6.93 -1.64 -26.31
C GLN A 371 -7.40 -2.32 -25.03
N ILE A 372 -7.89 -3.54 -25.17
CA ILE A 372 -8.12 -4.49 -24.10
C ILE A 372 -7.28 -5.71 -24.46
N PRO A 373 -6.37 -6.18 -23.60
CA PRO A 373 -5.61 -7.39 -23.85
C PRO A 373 -6.52 -8.57 -24.18
N ALA A 374 -6.07 -9.46 -25.06
CA ALA A 374 -6.84 -10.66 -25.40
C ALA A 374 -6.91 -11.59 -24.19
N VAL A 375 -8.06 -12.22 -23.98
CA VAL A 375 -8.21 -13.29 -22.98
C VAL A 375 -7.22 -14.39 -23.34
N GLN A 376 -6.27 -14.67 -22.48
CA GLN A 376 -5.38 -15.82 -22.64
C GLN A 376 -6.23 -17.09 -22.38
N GLN A 377 -6.27 -17.98 -23.40
CA GLN A 377 -7.03 -19.25 -23.33
C GLN A 377 -6.25 -20.30 -22.54
#